data_44ff1c35176834a86ea56e0bec267317
#
_entry.id   44ff1c35176834a86ea56e0bec267317
#
_cell.length_a   1.000
_cell.length_b   1.000
_cell.length_c   1.000
_cell.angle_alpha   90.00
_cell.angle_beta   90.00
_cell.angle_gamma   90.00
#
_symmetry.space_group_name_H-M   'P 1'
#
loop_
_entity.id
_entity.type
_entity.pdbx_description
1 polymer ?
#
loop_
_entity_poly.entity_id
_entity_poly.type
_entity_poly.pdbx_seq_one_letter_code
_entity_poly.pdbx_strand_id
1 'polypeptide(L)'
;GVMVYEQPTSTFRFREGPVFANVVIGDEINRGSPKTQSALLEVMEERQVTADGVTHRVPRPFFVIATQNPRDFQGTFPLPDVQLDRFTMKMSLGYTDHNTEVRLLEEYDRTRRDETISSVTDAAELEHVIDVVDKIEVSRGVNDYTVRVAEATRNHPDLRLGVSTRGTITLLRAARAWAATAERDFVTPDDVQDVASAVCGHRIALSPEAELRGASASQIMATLLDDIPVPRTREW
;
A
#
# COMPACT_ATOMS: atom_id res chain seq x y z
N GLY A 1 14.26 -7.96 -15.28
CA GLY A 1 15.10 -8.98 -15.93
C GLY A 1 15.97 -8.41 -17.04
N VAL A 2 16.83 -9.20 -17.57
CA VAL A 2 17.77 -8.81 -18.63
C VAL A 2 17.85 -9.92 -19.69
N MET A 3 18.11 -9.52 -20.94
CA MET A 3 18.44 -10.50 -22.00
C MET A 3 19.92 -10.86 -21.89
N VAL A 4 20.20 -12.15 -21.77
CA VAL A 4 21.57 -12.68 -21.68
C VAL A 4 21.84 -13.52 -22.94
N TYR A 5 22.97 -13.26 -23.58
CA TYR A 5 23.41 -14.06 -24.72
C TYR A 5 24.03 -15.37 -24.23
N GLU A 6 23.46 -16.51 -24.64
CA GLU A 6 23.99 -17.84 -24.35
C GLU A 6 24.86 -18.31 -25.50
N GLN A 7 26.18 -18.34 -25.29
CA GLN A 7 27.16 -18.76 -26.31
C GLN A 7 26.91 -20.19 -26.87
N PRO A 8 26.57 -21.22 -26.03
CA PRO A 8 26.39 -22.57 -26.55
C PRO A 8 25.25 -22.72 -27.54
N THR A 9 24.18 -21.93 -27.36
CA THR A 9 22.99 -21.96 -28.21
C THR A 9 22.94 -20.82 -29.24
N SER A 10 23.85 -19.86 -29.13
CA SER A 10 23.89 -18.63 -29.95
C SER A 10 22.57 -17.87 -29.94
N THR A 11 21.84 -17.89 -28.81
CA THR A 11 20.54 -17.26 -28.63
C THR A 11 20.53 -16.30 -27.46
N PHE A 12 19.63 -15.31 -27.50
CA PHE A 12 19.35 -14.48 -26.36
C PHE A 12 18.25 -15.16 -25.52
N ARG A 13 18.48 -15.22 -24.21
CA ARG A 13 17.50 -15.73 -23.25
C ARG A 13 17.20 -14.69 -22.20
N PHE A 14 15.91 -14.54 -21.87
CA PHE A 14 15.48 -13.68 -20.77
C PHE A 14 15.86 -14.32 -19.43
N ARG A 15 16.61 -13.58 -18.63
CA ARG A 15 16.91 -13.92 -17.24
C ARG A 15 16.07 -13.07 -16.33
N GLU A 16 15.26 -13.71 -15.52
CA GLU A 16 14.41 -13.05 -14.53
C GLU A 16 15.25 -12.22 -13.54
N GLY A 17 14.72 -11.05 -13.18
CA GLY A 17 15.32 -10.19 -12.16
C GLY A 17 14.56 -10.30 -10.83
N PRO A 18 14.97 -9.52 -9.80
CA PRO A 18 14.39 -9.58 -8.45
C PRO A 18 12.88 -9.34 -8.37
N VAL A 19 12.27 -8.72 -9.38
CA VAL A 19 10.82 -8.48 -9.42
C VAL A 19 9.99 -9.74 -9.61
N PHE A 20 10.61 -10.85 -10.08
CA PHE A 20 9.95 -12.14 -10.23
C PHE A 20 9.95 -12.92 -8.91
N ALA A 21 9.31 -12.35 -7.90
CA ALA A 21 9.14 -12.93 -6.57
C ALA A 21 7.73 -12.59 -6.06
N ASN A 22 7.22 -13.36 -5.11
CA ASN A 22 5.92 -13.10 -4.49
C ASN A 22 5.91 -11.81 -3.65
N VAL A 23 7.02 -11.56 -2.93
CA VAL A 23 7.21 -10.34 -2.13
C VAL A 23 8.45 -9.62 -2.63
N VAL A 24 8.29 -8.36 -2.98
CA VAL A 24 9.36 -7.48 -3.44
C VAL A 24 9.50 -6.32 -2.47
N ILE A 25 10.68 -6.15 -1.91
CA ILE A 25 11.01 -5.00 -1.07
C ILE A 25 11.81 -4.00 -1.89
N GLY A 26 11.21 -2.84 -2.14
CA GLY A 26 11.85 -1.69 -2.80
C GLY A 26 12.31 -0.69 -1.76
N ASP A 27 13.53 -0.86 -1.27
CA ASP A 27 14.06 0.05 -0.25
C ASP A 27 14.47 1.40 -0.88
N GLU A 28 14.12 2.50 -0.20
CA GLU A 28 14.38 3.87 -0.64
C GLU A 28 13.98 4.13 -2.11
N ILE A 29 12.74 3.77 -2.48
CA ILE A 29 12.25 3.87 -3.86
C ILE A 29 12.42 5.28 -4.45
N ASN A 30 12.40 6.33 -3.63
CA ASN A 30 12.61 7.72 -4.02
C ASN A 30 14.05 8.01 -4.47
N ARG A 31 15.03 7.12 -4.25
CA ARG A 31 16.38 7.20 -4.82
C ARG A 31 16.47 6.54 -6.19
N GLY A 32 15.51 5.72 -6.54
CA GLY A 32 15.41 5.13 -7.88
C GLY A 32 15.12 6.17 -8.95
N SER A 33 15.69 6.00 -10.15
CA SER A 33 15.38 6.88 -11.27
C SER A 33 13.87 6.85 -11.61
N PRO A 34 13.30 7.92 -12.19
CA PRO A 34 11.89 7.92 -12.59
C PRO A 34 11.51 6.76 -13.51
N LYS A 35 12.44 6.30 -14.35
CA LYS A 35 12.26 5.13 -15.22
C LYS A 35 12.11 3.85 -14.40
N THR A 36 12.94 3.67 -13.36
CA THR A 36 12.89 2.51 -12.47
C THR A 36 11.60 2.51 -11.65
N GLN A 37 11.21 3.68 -11.12
CA GLN A 37 9.96 3.84 -10.39
C GLN A 37 8.76 3.48 -11.28
N SER A 38 8.69 4.03 -12.50
CA SER A 38 7.61 3.75 -13.45
C SER A 38 7.52 2.26 -13.81
N ALA A 39 8.67 1.60 -14.03
CA ALA A 39 8.71 0.18 -14.33
C ALA A 39 8.18 -0.68 -13.17
N LEU A 40 8.54 -0.36 -11.92
CA LEU A 40 8.01 -1.07 -10.75
C LEU A 40 6.50 -0.86 -10.60
N LEU A 41 6.02 0.37 -10.77
CA LEU A 41 4.60 0.70 -10.69
C LEU A 41 3.77 0.05 -11.79
N GLU A 42 4.32 -0.13 -12.99
CA GLU A 42 3.71 -0.88 -14.09
C GLU A 42 3.54 -2.36 -13.69
N VAL A 43 4.59 -2.99 -13.15
CA VAL A 43 4.51 -4.38 -12.69
C VAL A 43 3.50 -4.54 -11.55
N MET A 44 3.40 -3.58 -10.64
CA MET A 44 2.40 -3.61 -9.56
C MET A 44 0.97 -3.62 -10.12
N GLU A 45 0.72 -2.92 -11.20
CA GLU A 45 -0.60 -2.80 -11.82
C GLU A 45 -0.91 -3.96 -12.77
N GLU A 46 0.00 -4.20 -13.72
CA GLU A 46 -0.19 -5.15 -14.81
C GLU A 46 0.12 -6.60 -14.43
N ARG A 47 0.83 -6.82 -13.30
CA ARG A 47 1.29 -8.15 -12.85
C ARG A 47 2.16 -8.88 -13.89
N GLN A 48 2.85 -8.12 -14.72
CA GLN A 48 3.70 -8.63 -15.81
C GLN A 48 4.82 -7.65 -16.16
N VAL A 49 5.84 -8.16 -16.83
CA VAL A 49 6.95 -7.39 -17.41
C VAL A 49 7.05 -7.73 -18.88
N THR A 50 7.14 -6.73 -19.75
CA THR A 50 7.38 -6.95 -21.19
C THR A 50 8.86 -6.65 -21.50
N ALA A 51 9.56 -7.65 -22.04
CA ALA A 51 10.95 -7.54 -22.49
C ALA A 51 11.07 -8.09 -23.92
N ASP A 52 11.65 -7.30 -24.83
CA ASP A 52 11.79 -7.64 -26.25
C ASP A 52 10.52 -8.18 -26.93
N GLY A 53 9.37 -7.59 -26.59
CA GLY A 53 8.08 -7.98 -27.14
C GLY A 53 7.46 -9.25 -26.53
N VAL A 54 8.14 -9.87 -25.57
CA VAL A 54 7.63 -11.05 -24.84
C VAL A 54 7.15 -10.61 -23.45
N THR A 55 5.94 -11.04 -23.10
CA THR A 55 5.35 -10.75 -21.79
C THR A 55 5.62 -11.89 -20.80
N HIS A 56 6.21 -11.53 -19.67
CA HIS A 56 6.54 -12.43 -18.56
C HIS A 56 5.67 -12.06 -17.36
N ARG A 57 4.85 -12.98 -16.87
CA ARG A 57 4.01 -12.76 -15.68
C ARG A 57 4.83 -12.90 -14.42
N VAL A 58 4.57 -12.04 -13.42
CA VAL A 58 5.13 -12.22 -12.08
C VAL A 58 4.37 -13.29 -11.30
N PRO A 59 5.00 -13.93 -10.31
CA PRO A 59 4.33 -14.92 -9.45
C PRO A 59 3.07 -14.35 -8.76
N ARG A 60 2.16 -15.24 -8.37
CA ARG A 60 0.99 -14.89 -7.56
C ARG A 60 1.08 -15.64 -6.22
N PRO A 61 0.63 -15.03 -5.11
CA PRO A 61 0.29 -13.61 -4.98
C PRO A 61 1.53 -12.72 -5.16
N PHE A 62 1.33 -11.48 -5.59
CA PHE A 62 2.41 -10.50 -5.77
C PHE A 62 2.20 -9.30 -4.87
N PHE A 63 3.18 -8.99 -4.04
CA PHE A 63 3.13 -7.92 -3.05
C PHE A 63 4.40 -7.07 -3.09
N VAL A 64 4.25 -5.75 -3.05
CA VAL A 64 5.37 -4.81 -3.03
C VAL A 64 5.33 -3.99 -1.76
N ILE A 65 6.43 -3.99 -1.03
CA ILE A 65 6.71 -3.09 0.08
C ILE A 65 7.73 -2.07 -0.42
N ALA A 66 7.37 -0.79 -0.44
CA ALA A 66 8.30 0.27 -0.79
C ALA A 66 8.55 1.18 0.42
N THR A 67 9.81 1.47 0.69
CA THR A 67 10.16 2.45 1.73
C THR A 67 10.57 3.78 1.10
N GLN A 68 10.35 4.86 1.84
CA GLN A 68 10.84 6.19 1.52
C GLN A 68 11.49 6.80 2.75
N ASN A 69 12.64 7.44 2.59
CA ASN A 69 13.21 8.26 3.62
C ASN A 69 12.77 9.73 3.42
N PRO A 70 11.88 10.27 4.26
CA PRO A 70 11.34 11.62 4.08
C PRO A 70 12.37 12.72 4.35
N ARG A 71 13.51 12.41 4.98
CA ARG A 71 14.55 13.39 5.35
C ARG A 71 15.63 13.59 4.29
N ASP A 72 15.74 12.68 3.34
CA ASP A 72 16.73 12.74 2.28
C ASP A 72 16.15 13.48 1.05
N PHE A 73 16.47 14.79 0.97
CA PHE A 73 16.06 15.62 -0.17
C PHE A 73 17.11 15.66 -1.31
N GLN A 74 18.39 15.36 -1.01
CA GLN A 74 19.44 15.41 -2.03
C GLN A 74 19.53 14.10 -2.81
N GLY A 75 19.43 14.21 -4.14
CA GLY A 75 19.55 13.05 -5.03
C GLY A 75 18.33 12.13 -5.04
N THR A 76 17.16 12.60 -4.58
CA THR A 76 15.91 11.85 -4.59
C THR A 76 14.96 12.36 -5.67
N PHE A 77 14.11 11.45 -6.16
CA PHE A 77 13.03 11.73 -7.09
C PHE A 77 11.71 11.44 -6.38
N PRO A 78 10.97 12.47 -5.91
CA PRO A 78 9.68 12.24 -5.25
C PRO A 78 8.72 11.58 -6.23
N LEU A 79 7.93 10.63 -5.70
CA LEU A 79 6.86 10.01 -6.49
C LEU A 79 5.71 11.01 -6.65
N PRO A 80 5.24 11.26 -7.88
CA PRO A 80 4.03 12.06 -8.10
C PRO A 80 2.79 11.46 -7.45
N ASP A 81 1.81 12.30 -7.09
CA ASP A 81 0.55 11.88 -6.45
C ASP A 81 -0.15 10.72 -7.19
N VAL A 82 -0.17 10.76 -8.53
CA VAL A 82 -0.75 9.70 -9.38
C VAL A 82 -0.03 8.36 -9.23
N GLN A 83 1.26 8.38 -8.93
CA GLN A 83 2.05 7.17 -8.70
C GLN A 83 1.84 6.65 -7.28
N LEU A 84 1.69 7.53 -6.30
CA LEU A 84 1.36 7.17 -4.93
C LEU A 84 0.00 6.49 -4.82
N ASP A 85 -0.98 6.88 -5.64
CA ASP A 85 -2.32 6.25 -5.69
C ASP A 85 -2.30 4.75 -6.03
N ARG A 86 -1.20 4.23 -6.59
CA ARG A 86 -1.03 2.80 -6.88
C ARG A 86 -0.69 1.93 -5.67
N PHE A 87 -0.17 2.53 -4.59
CA PHE A 87 0.08 1.81 -3.34
C PHE A 87 -1.22 1.68 -2.54
N THR A 88 -1.48 0.50 -2.03
CA THR A 88 -2.71 0.22 -1.25
C THR A 88 -2.78 1.05 0.02
N MET A 89 -1.71 1.07 0.80
CA MET A 89 -1.64 1.74 2.10
C MET A 89 -0.30 2.42 2.28
N LYS A 90 -0.29 3.49 3.09
CA LYS A 90 0.92 4.15 3.59
C LYS A 90 0.92 4.13 5.10
N MET A 91 2.02 3.67 5.68
CA MET A 91 2.21 3.59 7.12
C MET A 91 3.52 4.28 7.52
N SER A 92 3.59 4.71 8.77
CA SER A 92 4.81 5.21 9.39
C SER A 92 5.07 4.41 10.67
N LEU A 93 6.28 3.90 10.82
CA LEU A 93 6.65 3.10 11.99
C LEU A 93 6.99 3.98 13.20
N GLY A 94 7.39 5.25 12.97
CA GLY A 94 7.86 6.13 14.03
C GLY A 94 9.17 5.66 14.68
N TYR A 95 9.44 6.16 15.86
CA TYR A 95 10.53 5.68 16.71
C TYR A 95 10.04 4.60 17.67
N THR A 96 10.94 3.75 18.13
CA THR A 96 10.67 2.79 19.20
C THR A 96 10.42 3.51 20.52
N ASP A 97 9.66 2.89 21.43
CA ASP A 97 9.52 3.39 22.79
C ASP A 97 10.82 3.20 23.59
N HIS A 98 10.97 3.95 24.68
CA HIS A 98 12.18 3.97 25.51
C HIS A 98 12.61 2.55 25.98
N ASN A 99 11.67 1.72 26.43
CA ASN A 99 11.98 0.39 26.97
C ASN A 99 12.45 -0.56 25.86
N THR A 100 11.83 -0.48 24.69
CA THR A 100 12.27 -1.25 23.52
C THR A 100 13.65 -0.81 23.05
N GLU A 101 13.96 0.48 23.08
CA GLU A 101 15.28 1.00 22.71
C GLU A 101 16.37 0.54 23.70
N VAL A 102 16.08 0.54 25.01
CA VAL A 102 16.97 -0.03 26.04
C VAL A 102 17.24 -1.51 25.78
N ARG A 103 16.20 -2.31 25.50
CA ARG A 103 16.37 -3.74 25.18
C ARG A 103 17.22 -3.95 23.93
N LEU A 104 17.03 -3.15 22.89
CA LEU A 104 17.85 -3.22 21.67
C LEU A 104 19.32 -2.99 21.98
N LEU A 105 19.65 -2.04 22.87
CA LEU A 105 21.02 -1.78 23.29
C LEU A 105 21.61 -2.94 24.12
N GLU A 106 20.82 -3.54 25.00
CA GLU A 106 21.25 -4.70 25.81
C GLU A 106 21.46 -5.95 24.94
N GLU A 107 20.68 -6.12 23.88
CA GLU A 107 20.73 -7.26 22.97
C GLU A 107 21.72 -7.06 21.82
N TYR A 108 22.16 -5.84 21.53
CA TYR A 108 23.00 -5.49 20.39
C TYR A 108 24.28 -6.35 20.30
N ASP A 109 24.91 -6.62 21.44
CA ASP A 109 26.10 -7.47 21.50
C ASP A 109 25.78 -8.99 21.42
N ARG A 110 24.51 -9.37 21.64
CA ARG A 110 24.06 -10.77 21.65
C ARG A 110 23.50 -11.21 20.29
N THR A 111 22.99 -10.27 19.47
CA THR A 111 22.22 -10.54 18.23
C THR A 111 23.12 -10.77 17.01
N ARG A 112 24.25 -11.43 17.16
CA ARG A 112 24.96 -12.07 16.02
C ARG A 112 24.42 -13.47 15.68
N ARG A 113 23.30 -13.87 16.26
CA ARG A 113 22.63 -15.11 15.89
C ARG A 113 21.45 -14.76 14.99
N ASP A 114 21.54 -15.15 13.71
CA ASP A 114 20.40 -15.21 12.81
C ASP A 114 19.29 -16.01 13.49
N GLU A 115 18.33 -15.34 14.09
CA GLU A 115 17.09 -15.99 14.50
C GLU A 115 16.41 -16.47 13.22
N THR A 116 16.41 -17.77 13.01
CA THR A 116 15.74 -18.38 11.87
C THR A 116 14.23 -18.27 12.08
N ILE A 117 13.62 -17.28 11.43
CA ILE A 117 12.16 -17.14 11.43
C ILE A 117 11.59 -18.32 10.64
N SER A 118 10.74 -19.14 11.28
CA SER A 118 10.05 -20.22 10.60
C SER A 118 8.92 -19.69 9.73
N SER A 119 8.71 -20.34 8.57
CA SER A 119 7.55 -20.04 7.72
C SER A 119 6.25 -20.38 8.47
N VAL A 120 5.25 -19.47 8.40
CA VAL A 120 3.91 -19.65 9.00
C VAL A 120 2.84 -19.92 7.95
N THR A 121 3.11 -19.66 6.66
CA THR A 121 2.20 -19.88 5.52
C THR A 121 3.01 -20.03 4.24
N ASP A 122 2.36 -20.43 3.18
CA ASP A 122 2.92 -20.50 1.83
C ASP A 122 2.10 -19.68 0.81
N ALA A 123 2.57 -19.62 -0.44
CA ALA A 123 1.93 -18.84 -1.48
C ALA A 123 0.52 -19.35 -1.85
N ALA A 124 0.29 -20.66 -1.81
CA ALA A 124 -1.00 -21.24 -2.16
C ALA A 124 -2.04 -20.98 -1.06
N GLU A 125 -1.65 -21.10 0.20
CA GLU A 125 -2.49 -20.77 1.33
C GLU A 125 -2.86 -19.27 1.31
N LEU A 126 -1.89 -18.39 1.02
CA LEU A 126 -2.14 -16.95 0.92
C LEU A 126 -3.09 -16.61 -0.25
N GLU A 127 -2.98 -17.27 -1.41
CA GLU A 127 -3.96 -17.13 -2.50
C GLU A 127 -5.37 -17.52 -2.05
N HIS A 128 -5.49 -18.62 -1.31
CA HIS A 128 -6.77 -19.04 -0.75
C HIS A 128 -7.37 -17.99 0.21
N VAL A 129 -6.54 -17.42 1.08
CA VAL A 129 -6.97 -16.32 1.99
C VAL A 129 -7.46 -15.12 1.19
N ILE A 130 -6.76 -14.72 0.12
CA ILE A 130 -7.19 -13.63 -0.75
C ILE A 130 -8.57 -13.92 -1.36
N ASP A 131 -8.80 -15.13 -1.85
CA ASP A 131 -10.08 -15.55 -2.43
C ASP A 131 -11.23 -15.55 -1.39
N VAL A 132 -10.94 -15.82 -0.13
CA VAL A 132 -11.92 -15.74 0.98
C VAL A 132 -12.23 -14.28 1.29
N VAL A 133 -11.23 -13.42 1.40
CA VAL A 133 -11.40 -11.98 1.67
C VAL A 133 -12.22 -11.30 0.57
N ASP A 134 -12.02 -11.68 -0.69
CA ASP A 134 -12.79 -11.10 -1.81
C ASP A 134 -14.29 -11.45 -1.76
N LYS A 135 -14.68 -12.51 -1.02
CA LYS A 135 -16.07 -12.95 -0.84
C LYS A 135 -16.77 -12.36 0.38
N ILE A 136 -16.05 -11.62 1.23
CA ILE A 136 -16.63 -10.97 2.41
C ILE A 136 -17.73 -9.99 1.94
N GLU A 137 -18.91 -10.12 2.57
CA GLU A 137 -20.08 -9.36 2.21
C GLU A 137 -19.92 -7.87 2.53
N VAL A 138 -20.43 -7.03 1.61
CA VAL A 138 -20.51 -5.58 1.81
C VAL A 138 -21.92 -5.12 1.50
N SER A 139 -22.60 -4.61 2.49
CA SER A 139 -23.94 -4.08 2.32
C SER A 139 -23.94 -2.80 1.46
N ARG A 140 -25.11 -2.46 0.93
CA ARG A 140 -25.29 -1.20 0.20
C ARG A 140 -25.02 0.01 1.10
N GLY A 141 -25.36 -0.05 2.39
CA GLY A 141 -25.11 1.03 3.35
C GLY A 141 -23.63 1.29 3.56
N VAL A 142 -22.80 0.24 3.67
CA VAL A 142 -21.33 0.36 3.78
C VAL A 142 -20.73 0.87 2.48
N ASN A 143 -21.21 0.41 1.33
CA ASN A 143 -20.78 0.94 0.03
C ASN A 143 -21.06 2.45 -0.08
N ASP A 144 -22.27 2.88 0.27
CA ASP A 144 -22.66 4.30 0.28
C ASP A 144 -21.80 5.12 1.26
N TYR A 145 -21.54 4.59 2.45
CA TYR A 145 -20.66 5.21 3.43
C TYR A 145 -19.24 5.40 2.89
N THR A 146 -18.67 4.36 2.28
CA THR A 146 -17.34 4.42 1.66
C THR A 146 -17.25 5.49 0.56
N VAL A 147 -18.30 5.62 -0.25
CA VAL A 147 -18.39 6.68 -1.27
C VAL A 147 -18.47 8.04 -0.63
N ARG A 148 -19.30 8.24 0.43
CA ARG A 148 -19.39 9.51 1.16
C ARG A 148 -18.06 9.93 1.76
N VAL A 149 -17.28 9.01 2.31
CA VAL A 149 -15.91 9.29 2.78
C VAL A 149 -15.04 9.85 1.65
N ALA A 150 -15.05 9.22 0.47
CA ALA A 150 -14.28 9.70 -0.67
C ALA A 150 -14.79 11.07 -1.18
N GLU A 151 -16.11 11.28 -1.28
CA GLU A 151 -16.71 12.54 -1.70
C GLU A 151 -16.41 13.68 -0.74
N ALA A 152 -16.41 13.42 0.57
CA ALA A 152 -16.04 14.40 1.58
C ALA A 152 -14.60 14.91 1.37
N THR A 153 -13.66 14.03 1.01
CA THR A 153 -12.30 14.48 0.67
C THR A 153 -12.23 15.32 -0.60
N ARG A 154 -13.08 15.03 -1.61
CA ARG A 154 -13.10 15.79 -2.89
C ARG A 154 -13.69 17.17 -2.75
N ASN A 155 -14.58 17.34 -1.78
CA ASN A 155 -15.30 18.61 -1.54
C ASN A 155 -14.72 19.42 -0.37
N HIS A 156 -13.65 18.95 0.26
CA HIS A 156 -13.05 19.63 1.41
C HIS A 156 -12.27 20.87 0.97
N PRO A 157 -12.52 22.07 1.58
CA PRO A 157 -11.90 23.33 1.15
C PRO A 157 -10.38 23.37 1.31
N ASP A 158 -9.83 22.60 2.25
CA ASP A 158 -8.39 22.51 2.51
C ASP A 158 -7.67 21.49 1.65
N LEU A 159 -8.37 20.78 0.76
CA LEU A 159 -7.78 19.79 -0.14
C LEU A 159 -7.85 20.27 -1.60
N ARG A 160 -6.71 20.28 -2.28
CA ARG A 160 -6.64 20.48 -3.74
C ARG A 160 -6.85 19.17 -4.51
N LEU A 161 -6.65 18.03 -3.84
CA LEU A 161 -6.86 16.69 -4.41
C LEU A 161 -7.51 15.79 -3.37
N GLY A 162 -8.65 15.22 -3.72
CA GLY A 162 -9.35 14.20 -2.92
C GLY A 162 -9.10 12.78 -3.43
N VAL A 163 -9.67 11.81 -2.73
CA VAL A 163 -9.53 10.39 -3.04
C VAL A 163 -10.15 10.05 -4.39
N SER A 164 -9.39 9.39 -5.27
CA SER A 164 -9.84 8.91 -6.59
C SER A 164 -10.85 7.76 -6.45
N THR A 165 -11.56 7.43 -7.55
CA THR A 165 -12.42 6.23 -7.58
C THR A 165 -11.61 4.95 -7.32
N ARG A 166 -10.36 4.88 -7.79
CA ARG A 166 -9.43 3.79 -7.48
C ARG A 166 -9.18 3.72 -5.98
N GLY A 167 -8.91 4.86 -5.33
CA GLY A 167 -8.74 4.95 -3.88
C GLY A 167 -9.97 4.49 -3.11
N THR A 168 -11.19 4.84 -3.58
CA THR A 168 -12.45 4.36 -2.98
C THR A 168 -12.58 2.83 -3.04
N ILE A 169 -12.26 2.22 -4.19
CA ILE A 169 -12.26 0.76 -4.34
C ILE A 169 -11.19 0.12 -3.43
N THR A 170 -10.01 0.74 -3.35
CA THR A 170 -8.93 0.27 -2.47
C THR A 170 -9.32 0.34 -1.00
N LEU A 171 -10.01 1.40 -0.58
CA LEU A 171 -10.53 1.56 0.78
C LEU A 171 -11.49 0.42 1.15
N LEU A 172 -12.43 0.10 0.25
CA LEU A 172 -13.35 -1.01 0.48
C LEU A 172 -12.64 -2.37 0.55
N ARG A 173 -11.65 -2.61 -0.31
CA ARG A 173 -10.85 -3.85 -0.27
C ARG A 173 -10.05 -3.97 1.03
N ALA A 174 -9.46 -2.87 1.49
CA ALA A 174 -8.76 -2.84 2.77
C ALA A 174 -9.71 -3.12 3.95
N ALA A 175 -10.93 -2.55 3.94
CA ALA A 175 -11.95 -2.81 4.94
C ALA A 175 -12.40 -4.27 4.97
N ARG A 176 -12.52 -4.95 3.80
CA ARG A 176 -12.77 -6.39 3.75
C ARG A 176 -11.65 -7.19 4.43
N ALA A 177 -10.40 -6.88 4.11
CA ALA A 177 -9.25 -7.54 4.74
C ALA A 177 -9.22 -7.28 6.25
N TRP A 178 -9.59 -6.08 6.68
CA TRP A 178 -9.68 -5.72 8.09
C TRP A 178 -10.78 -6.51 8.82
N ALA A 179 -11.98 -6.62 8.22
CA ALA A 179 -13.06 -7.46 8.74
C ALA A 179 -12.64 -8.93 8.89
N ALA A 180 -11.88 -9.46 7.92
CA ALA A 180 -11.34 -10.83 7.98
C ALA A 180 -10.40 -11.03 9.17
N THR A 181 -9.58 -10.04 9.54
CA THR A 181 -8.70 -10.13 10.72
C THR A 181 -9.47 -10.21 12.03
N ALA A 182 -10.72 -9.75 12.04
CA ALA A 182 -11.66 -9.84 13.14
C ALA A 182 -12.59 -11.06 13.01
N GLU A 183 -12.25 -12.04 12.16
CA GLU A 183 -13.01 -13.29 11.92
C GLU A 183 -14.47 -13.03 11.49
N ARG A 184 -14.74 -11.94 10.79
CA ARG A 184 -16.08 -11.58 10.29
C ARG A 184 -16.16 -11.80 8.78
N ASP A 185 -17.33 -12.24 8.32
CA ASP A 185 -17.69 -12.47 6.91
C ASP A 185 -18.46 -11.29 6.29
N PHE A 186 -18.56 -10.17 7.01
CA PHE A 186 -19.16 -8.92 6.56
C PHE A 186 -18.36 -7.70 7.01
N VAL A 187 -18.44 -6.62 6.24
CA VAL A 187 -17.79 -5.33 6.53
C VAL A 187 -18.73 -4.42 7.29
N THR A 188 -18.20 -3.74 8.30
CA THR A 188 -18.88 -2.69 9.05
C THR A 188 -18.36 -1.29 8.66
N PRO A 189 -19.08 -0.21 8.96
CA PRO A 189 -18.56 1.15 8.79
C PRO A 189 -17.28 1.41 9.59
N ASP A 190 -17.14 0.80 10.77
CA ASP A 190 -15.94 0.94 11.62
C ASP A 190 -14.71 0.38 10.92
N ASP A 191 -14.83 -0.74 10.18
CA ASP A 191 -13.72 -1.27 9.38
C ASP A 191 -13.23 -0.28 8.32
N VAL A 192 -14.16 0.46 7.72
CA VAL A 192 -13.81 1.51 6.76
C VAL A 192 -13.08 2.66 7.45
N GLN A 193 -13.52 3.07 8.64
CA GLN A 193 -12.88 4.13 9.43
C GLN A 193 -11.47 3.74 9.87
N ASP A 194 -11.29 2.53 10.40
CA ASP A 194 -10.01 2.02 10.90
C ASP A 194 -8.90 2.06 9.85
N VAL A 195 -9.22 1.74 8.61
CA VAL A 195 -8.22 1.70 7.53
C VAL A 195 -8.15 3.00 6.71
N ALA A 196 -9.12 3.92 6.87
CA ALA A 196 -9.24 5.11 6.02
C ALA A 196 -7.99 5.99 6.03
N SER A 197 -7.39 6.26 7.19
CA SER A 197 -6.20 7.10 7.28
C SER A 197 -5.01 6.50 6.55
N ALA A 198 -4.78 5.20 6.67
CA ALA A 198 -3.69 4.50 6.00
C ALA A 198 -3.89 4.40 4.48
N VAL A 199 -5.14 4.23 4.04
CA VAL A 199 -5.48 4.10 2.61
C VAL A 199 -5.62 5.46 1.95
N CYS A 200 -6.26 6.44 2.57
CA CYS A 200 -6.60 7.72 1.95
C CYS A 200 -5.55 8.81 2.19
N GLY A 201 -4.81 8.76 3.31
CA GLY A 201 -3.93 9.85 3.72
C GLY A 201 -2.81 10.20 2.73
N HIS A 202 -2.35 9.25 1.90
CA HIS A 202 -1.35 9.49 0.86
C HIS A 202 -1.96 9.80 -0.52
N ARG A 203 -3.29 9.79 -0.62
CA ARG A 203 -4.07 10.07 -1.84
C ARG A 203 -4.69 11.44 -1.87
N ILE A 204 -4.66 12.14 -0.73
CA ILE A 204 -5.14 13.51 -0.62
C ILE A 204 -3.98 14.49 -0.60
N ALA A 205 -4.17 15.65 -1.20
CA ALA A 205 -3.16 16.70 -1.19
C ALA A 205 -3.78 18.00 -0.67
N LEU A 206 -3.07 18.65 0.23
CA LEU A 206 -3.49 19.90 0.85
C LEU A 206 -3.51 21.05 -0.17
N SER A 207 -4.36 22.02 0.05
CA SER A 207 -4.26 23.32 -0.63
C SER A 207 -3.06 24.10 -0.10
N PRO A 208 -2.43 24.99 -0.90
CA PRO A 208 -1.31 25.82 -0.44
C PRO A 208 -1.64 26.60 0.83
N GLU A 209 -2.87 27.09 0.96
CA GLU A 209 -3.35 27.83 2.11
C GLU A 209 -3.43 26.94 3.37
N ALA A 210 -3.83 25.69 3.23
CA ALA A 210 -3.87 24.72 4.32
C ALA A 210 -2.46 24.33 4.78
N GLU A 211 -1.53 24.13 3.83
CA GLU A 211 -0.11 23.87 4.12
C GLU A 211 0.52 25.00 4.91
N LEU A 212 0.27 26.27 4.51
CA LEU A 212 0.76 27.46 5.20
C LEU A 212 0.21 27.60 6.63
N ARG A 213 -1.00 27.10 6.88
CA ARG A 213 -1.59 27.06 8.22
C ARG A 213 -1.09 25.87 9.07
N GLY A 214 -0.25 25.02 8.52
CA GLY A 214 0.29 23.84 9.21
C GLY A 214 -0.73 22.69 9.35
N ALA A 215 -1.77 22.66 8.51
CA ALA A 215 -2.69 21.53 8.48
C ALA A 215 -1.98 20.23 8.07
N SER A 216 -2.50 19.08 8.52
CA SER A 216 -2.00 17.78 8.10
C SER A 216 -3.10 16.92 7.49
N ALA A 217 -2.75 16.10 6.50
CA ALA A 217 -3.68 15.17 5.85
C ALA A 217 -4.34 14.22 6.87
N SER A 218 -3.61 13.78 7.89
CA SER A 218 -4.14 12.90 8.94
C SER A 218 -5.18 13.58 9.81
N GLN A 219 -4.97 14.85 10.17
CA GLN A 219 -5.95 15.64 10.95
C GLN A 219 -7.23 15.87 10.15
N ILE A 220 -7.10 16.24 8.87
CA ILE A 220 -8.26 16.42 7.98
C ILE A 220 -9.03 15.11 7.85
N MET A 221 -8.36 13.99 7.63
CA MET A 221 -9.01 12.67 7.55
C MET A 221 -9.75 12.33 8.84
N ALA A 222 -9.15 12.53 10.01
CA ALA A 222 -9.79 12.27 11.29
C ALA A 222 -11.08 13.11 11.46
N THR A 223 -11.01 14.43 11.20
CA THR A 223 -12.17 15.32 11.28
C THR A 223 -13.27 14.91 10.31
N LEU A 224 -12.91 14.55 9.05
CA LEU A 224 -13.89 14.10 8.06
C LEU A 224 -14.61 12.82 8.49
N LEU A 225 -13.89 11.87 9.07
CA LEU A 225 -14.49 10.61 9.54
C LEU A 225 -15.44 10.83 10.72
N ASP A 226 -15.12 11.77 11.62
CA ASP A 226 -15.99 12.15 12.74
C ASP A 226 -17.28 12.84 12.27
N ASP A 227 -17.20 13.63 11.19
CA ASP A 227 -18.32 14.42 10.67
C ASP A 227 -19.28 13.62 9.77
N ILE A 228 -18.83 12.49 9.17
CA ILE A 228 -19.66 11.71 8.24
C ILE A 228 -20.60 10.78 9.02
N PRO A 229 -21.94 10.93 8.87
CA PRO A 229 -22.88 10.06 9.56
C PRO A 229 -22.69 8.59 9.21
N VAL A 230 -22.49 7.76 10.25
CA VAL A 230 -22.42 6.32 10.11
C VAL A 230 -23.82 5.76 9.79
N PRO A 231 -23.97 4.83 8.83
CA PRO A 231 -25.26 4.20 8.54
C PRO A 231 -25.78 3.43 9.76
N ARG A 232 -27.10 3.40 9.91
CA ARG A 232 -27.73 2.69 11.06
C ARG A 232 -27.56 1.19 10.93
N THR A 233 -27.52 0.49 12.06
CA THR A 233 -27.28 -0.97 12.16
C THR A 233 -28.23 -1.84 11.29
N ARG A 234 -29.36 -1.32 10.83
CA ARG A 234 -30.29 -2.02 9.92
C ARG A 234 -29.96 -1.83 8.43
N GLU A 235 -28.95 -1.03 8.12
CA GLU A 235 -28.56 -0.66 6.76
C GLU A 235 -27.22 -1.30 6.33
N TRP A 236 -26.59 -2.07 7.23
CA TRP A 236 -25.34 -2.81 7.01
C TRP A 236 -25.35 -4.20 7.63
#